data_d393501faa32b7410f3eb73d36cef66c
#
_entry.id   d393501faa32b7410f3eb73d36cef66c
#
_cell.length_a   1.000
_cell.length_b   1.000
_cell.length_c   1.000
_cell.angle_alpha   90.00
_cell.angle_beta   90.00
_cell.angle_gamma   90.00
#
_symmetry.space_group_name_H-M   'P 1'
#
loop_
_entity.id
_entity.type
_entity.pdbx_description
1 polymer ?
#
loop_
_entity_poly.entity_id
_entity_poly.type
_entity_poly.pdbx_seq_one_letter_code
_entity_poly.pdbx_strand_id
1 'polypeptide(L)'
;MTPEQQALATSISQQIPTSGRACAGTGKTTTAVAALQKTKAKTLACAFNTSTQMELASRLENNKNVEAKTLNGLGHRITARALGHRSLKVERQKLRILTNDFFPTLSFENKLLVQKLVREARIAGLVPSGITGFKGILEDTSENWQSLVNENIEEEITTTARELLIKSIEMAQREAQIDFDDQIYFSALCGNLITDYELVVVDEAQDLNPLQHKMLQK
;
A
#
# COMPACT_ATOMS: atom_id res chain seq x y z
N MET A 1 -15.47 26.70 -12.85
CA MET A 1 -15.35 26.03 -11.52
C MET A 1 -16.51 26.46 -10.66
N THR A 2 -17.16 25.51 -9.99
CA THR A 2 -18.16 25.81 -8.95
C THR A 2 -17.47 26.37 -7.69
N PRO A 3 -18.22 26.97 -6.74
CA PRO A 3 -17.64 27.43 -5.46
C PRO A 3 -16.89 26.33 -4.70
N GLU A 4 -17.42 25.10 -4.70
CA GLU A 4 -16.80 23.94 -4.04
C GLU A 4 -15.50 23.52 -4.74
N GLN A 5 -15.47 23.56 -6.08
CA GLN A 5 -14.25 23.31 -6.85
C GLN A 5 -13.19 24.38 -6.59
N GLN A 6 -13.59 25.64 -6.44
CA GLN A 6 -12.68 26.73 -6.08
C GLN A 6 -12.13 26.55 -4.68
N ALA A 7 -12.97 26.14 -3.70
CA ALA A 7 -12.55 25.86 -2.35
C ALA A 7 -11.51 24.73 -2.30
N LEU A 8 -11.77 23.62 -3.00
CA LEU A 8 -10.81 22.51 -3.10
C LEU A 8 -9.48 22.96 -3.73
N ALA A 9 -9.53 23.69 -4.83
CA ALA A 9 -8.32 24.20 -5.50
C ALA A 9 -7.52 25.16 -4.59
N THR A 10 -8.21 25.99 -3.80
CA THR A 10 -7.58 26.87 -2.82
C THR A 10 -6.91 26.08 -1.70
N SER A 11 -7.59 25.08 -1.14
CA SER A 11 -7.01 24.21 -0.10
C SER A 11 -5.76 23.51 -0.58
N ILE A 12 -5.76 22.95 -1.80
CA ILE A 12 -4.58 22.32 -2.41
C ILE A 12 -3.43 23.33 -2.53
N SER A 13 -3.71 24.54 -3.03
CA SER A 13 -2.68 25.58 -3.22
C SER A 13 -2.11 26.11 -1.91
N GLN A 14 -2.87 26.09 -0.85
CA GLN A 14 -2.49 26.50 0.50
C GLN A 14 -1.97 25.34 1.37
N GLN A 15 -1.92 24.12 0.83
CA GLN A 15 -1.49 22.90 1.53
C GLN A 15 -2.34 22.61 2.79
N ILE A 16 -3.62 22.97 2.75
CA ILE A 16 -4.55 22.70 3.84
C ILE A 16 -5.08 21.28 3.70
N PRO A 17 -4.97 20.43 4.74
CA PRO A 17 -5.54 19.08 4.71
C PRO A 17 -7.04 19.15 4.43
N THR A 18 -7.48 18.58 3.33
CA THR A 18 -8.86 18.67 2.86
C THR A 18 -9.33 17.37 2.24
N SER A 19 -10.56 16.98 2.53
CA SER A 19 -11.25 15.86 1.87
C SER A 19 -12.42 16.40 1.06
N GLY A 20 -12.42 16.18 -0.25
CA GLY A 20 -13.52 16.53 -1.16
C GLY A 20 -14.35 15.30 -1.49
N ARG A 21 -15.66 15.34 -1.20
CA ARG A 21 -16.62 14.31 -1.64
C ARG A 21 -17.48 14.84 -2.76
N ALA A 22 -17.60 14.11 -3.84
CA ALA A 22 -18.47 14.48 -4.95
C ALA A 22 -18.84 13.25 -5.79
N CYS A 23 -19.97 13.32 -6.50
CA CYS A 23 -20.40 12.24 -7.38
C CYS A 23 -19.44 11.99 -8.56
N ALA A 24 -19.55 10.84 -9.22
CA ALA A 24 -18.82 10.58 -10.43
C ALA A 24 -19.16 11.62 -11.51
N GLY A 25 -18.18 12.00 -12.33
CA GLY A 25 -18.36 12.97 -13.42
C GLY A 25 -18.43 14.44 -13.01
N THR A 26 -18.33 14.79 -11.72
CA THR A 26 -18.39 16.19 -11.25
C THR A 26 -17.08 16.97 -11.40
N GLY A 27 -16.05 16.37 -12.01
CA GLY A 27 -14.78 17.03 -12.27
C GLY A 27 -13.81 17.08 -11.10
N LYS A 28 -13.89 16.16 -10.13
CA LYS A 28 -12.93 16.04 -9.00
C LYS A 28 -11.48 16.05 -9.48
N THR A 29 -11.12 15.07 -10.29
CA THR A 29 -9.76 14.93 -10.84
C THR A 29 -9.36 16.15 -11.67
N THR A 30 -10.27 16.72 -12.46
CA THR A 30 -10.00 17.93 -13.26
C THR A 30 -9.68 19.13 -12.38
N THR A 31 -10.42 19.29 -11.28
CA THR A 31 -10.20 20.36 -10.30
C THR A 31 -8.86 20.19 -9.58
N ALA A 32 -8.55 18.97 -9.13
CA ALA A 32 -7.28 18.66 -8.51
C ALA A 32 -6.11 18.93 -9.47
N VAL A 33 -6.19 18.46 -10.71
CA VAL A 33 -5.16 18.72 -11.74
C VAL A 33 -4.96 20.22 -11.98
N ALA A 34 -6.05 21.01 -12.11
CA ALA A 34 -5.94 22.44 -12.34
C ALA A 34 -5.26 23.17 -11.17
N ALA A 35 -5.46 22.72 -9.94
CA ALA A 35 -4.76 23.24 -8.77
C ALA A 35 -3.29 22.81 -8.77
N LEU A 36 -3.02 21.51 -9.04
CA LEU A 36 -1.68 20.95 -9.06
C LEU A 36 -0.79 21.52 -10.17
N GLN A 37 -1.36 21.92 -11.31
CA GLN A 37 -0.61 22.62 -12.36
C GLN A 37 0.02 23.94 -11.88
N LYS A 38 -0.53 24.55 -10.85
CA LYS A 38 -0.10 25.85 -10.31
C LYS A 38 0.68 25.74 -9.01
N THR A 39 0.75 24.55 -8.39
CA THR A 39 1.47 24.38 -7.11
C THR A 39 2.96 24.56 -7.30
N LYS A 40 3.61 25.19 -6.30
CA LYS A 40 5.05 25.28 -6.18
C LYS A 40 5.61 24.26 -5.19
N ALA A 41 4.75 23.65 -4.37
CA ALA A 41 5.12 22.64 -3.41
C ALA A 41 5.54 21.34 -4.11
N LYS A 42 6.53 20.68 -3.57
CA LYS A 42 6.92 19.33 -4.03
C LYS A 42 5.81 18.35 -3.69
N THR A 43 5.06 17.92 -4.69
CA THR A 43 3.78 17.26 -4.53
C THR A 43 3.80 15.85 -5.11
N LEU A 44 3.20 14.91 -4.38
CA LEU A 44 2.87 13.58 -4.85
C LEU A 44 1.38 13.51 -5.21
N ALA A 45 1.06 13.18 -6.46
CA ALA A 45 -0.29 12.85 -6.90
C ALA A 45 -0.44 11.32 -6.97
N CYS A 46 -1.19 10.75 -6.03
CA CYS A 46 -1.43 9.31 -5.94
C CYS A 46 -2.64 8.92 -6.77
N ALA A 47 -2.44 7.96 -7.68
CA ALA A 47 -3.49 7.31 -8.45
C ALA A 47 -3.74 5.89 -7.96
N PHE A 48 -4.99 5.43 -8.09
CA PHE A 48 -5.36 4.06 -7.71
C PHE A 48 -4.74 3.01 -8.66
N ASN A 49 -4.69 3.28 -9.95
CA ASN A 49 -4.17 2.36 -10.96
C ASN A 49 -3.22 3.04 -11.97
N THR A 50 -2.56 2.22 -12.79
CA THR A 50 -1.57 2.69 -13.76
C THR A 50 -2.18 3.57 -14.85
N SER A 51 -3.40 3.28 -15.32
CA SER A 51 -4.07 4.08 -16.35
C SER A 51 -4.31 5.52 -15.85
N THR A 52 -4.89 5.66 -14.65
CA THR A 52 -5.11 6.96 -14.01
C THR A 52 -3.78 7.68 -13.71
N GLN A 53 -2.75 6.92 -13.30
CA GLN A 53 -1.43 7.49 -13.06
C GLN A 53 -0.83 8.08 -14.35
N MET A 54 -0.93 7.37 -15.48
CA MET A 54 -0.44 7.85 -16.78
C MET A 54 -1.20 9.10 -17.25
N GLU A 55 -2.53 9.12 -17.07
CA GLU A 55 -3.35 10.31 -17.38
C GLU A 55 -2.93 11.50 -16.51
N LEU A 56 -2.78 11.33 -15.19
CA LEU A 56 -2.33 12.39 -14.29
C LEU A 56 -0.93 12.88 -14.67
N ALA A 57 -0.01 11.98 -14.96
CA ALA A 57 1.35 12.32 -15.35
C ALA A 57 1.36 13.17 -16.63
N SER A 58 0.59 12.78 -17.66
CA SER A 58 0.46 13.54 -18.90
C SER A 58 -0.13 14.94 -18.67
N ARG A 59 -1.20 15.03 -17.87
CA ARG A 59 -1.85 16.32 -17.57
C ARG A 59 -1.01 17.26 -16.70
N LEU A 60 -0.04 16.72 -15.96
CA LEU A 60 0.85 17.44 -15.03
C LEU A 60 2.28 17.57 -15.54
N GLU A 61 2.58 17.15 -16.77
CA GLU A 61 3.95 17.11 -17.35
C GLU A 61 4.68 18.45 -17.32
N ASN A 62 3.94 19.56 -17.39
CA ASN A 62 4.49 20.91 -17.36
C ASN A 62 4.85 21.41 -15.94
N ASN A 63 4.45 20.70 -14.87
CA ASN A 63 4.82 21.06 -13.51
C ASN A 63 5.79 20.04 -12.90
N LYS A 64 7.08 20.34 -12.95
CA LYS A 64 8.17 19.50 -12.43
C LYS A 64 8.13 19.28 -10.90
N ASN A 65 7.34 20.07 -10.18
CA ASN A 65 7.16 19.89 -8.73
C ASN A 65 6.16 18.78 -8.40
N VAL A 66 5.40 18.28 -9.37
CA VAL A 66 4.39 17.25 -9.16
C VAL A 66 4.84 15.93 -9.77
N GLU A 67 4.88 14.91 -8.95
CA GLU A 67 5.15 13.53 -9.36
C GLU A 67 3.86 12.71 -9.26
N ALA A 68 3.41 12.08 -10.35
CA ALA A 68 2.26 11.18 -10.36
C ALA A 68 2.71 9.72 -10.20
N LYS A 69 2.23 9.02 -9.17
CA LYS A 69 2.54 7.61 -8.92
C LYS A 69 1.30 6.82 -8.51
N THR A 70 1.33 5.51 -8.76
CA THR A 70 0.43 4.60 -8.05
C THR A 70 0.95 4.36 -6.64
N LEU A 71 0.07 3.96 -5.71
CA LEU A 71 0.47 3.59 -4.35
C LEU A 71 1.48 2.43 -4.35
N ASN A 72 1.27 1.42 -5.19
CA ASN A 72 2.21 0.33 -5.34
C ASN A 72 3.58 0.79 -5.89
N GLY A 73 3.60 1.69 -6.87
CA GLY A 73 4.84 2.26 -7.39
C GLY A 73 5.60 3.08 -6.35
N LEU A 74 4.88 3.85 -5.52
CA LEU A 74 5.45 4.52 -4.37
C LEU A 74 5.96 3.51 -3.32
N GLY A 75 5.11 2.53 -2.96
CA GLY A 75 5.45 1.47 -2.01
C GLY A 75 6.66 0.66 -2.43
N HIS A 76 6.79 0.33 -3.71
CA HIS A 76 7.97 -0.34 -4.25
C HIS A 76 9.27 0.42 -3.96
N ARG A 77 9.28 1.73 -4.20
CA ARG A 77 10.46 2.59 -3.95
C ARG A 77 10.79 2.67 -2.46
N ILE A 78 9.77 2.82 -1.61
CA ILE A 78 9.95 2.89 -0.16
C ILE A 78 10.45 1.55 0.37
N THR A 79 9.85 0.44 -0.06
CA THR A 79 10.23 -0.92 0.33
C THR A 79 11.68 -1.23 -0.06
N ALA A 80 12.11 -0.87 -1.28
CA ALA A 80 13.48 -1.05 -1.70
C ALA A 80 14.46 -0.32 -0.76
N ARG A 81 14.17 0.93 -0.42
CA ARG A 81 14.97 1.73 0.52
C ARG A 81 14.94 1.14 1.92
N ALA A 82 13.77 0.71 2.42
CA ALA A 82 13.60 0.14 3.75
C ALA A 82 14.36 -1.17 3.95
N LEU A 83 14.37 -2.02 2.92
CA LEU A 83 15.07 -3.30 2.93
C LEU A 83 16.55 -3.18 2.54
N GLY A 84 17.03 -1.97 2.18
CA GLY A 84 18.42 -1.74 1.79
C GLY A 84 18.80 -2.30 0.41
N HIS A 85 17.82 -2.57 -0.45
CA HIS A 85 18.04 -3.09 -1.79
C HIS A 85 18.03 -1.98 -2.85
N ARG A 86 18.90 -2.10 -3.88
CA ARG A 86 18.88 -1.19 -5.03
C ARG A 86 17.69 -1.41 -5.95
N SER A 87 17.24 -2.65 -6.08
CA SER A 87 16.09 -3.07 -6.87
C SER A 87 15.39 -4.25 -6.20
N LEU A 88 14.09 -4.37 -6.44
CA LEU A 88 13.27 -5.47 -5.96
C LEU A 88 12.70 -6.23 -7.15
N LYS A 89 12.70 -7.56 -7.05
CA LYS A 89 12.05 -8.44 -8.01
C LYS A 89 10.61 -8.67 -7.58
N VAL A 90 9.65 -8.34 -8.44
CA VAL A 90 8.24 -8.57 -8.16
C VAL A 90 7.82 -9.94 -8.69
N GLU A 91 7.52 -10.87 -7.79
CA GLU A 91 6.98 -12.19 -8.09
C GLU A 91 5.50 -12.26 -7.70
N ARG A 92 4.61 -12.21 -8.71
CA ARG A 92 3.16 -12.18 -8.49
C ARG A 92 2.60 -13.41 -7.78
N GLN A 93 3.29 -14.54 -7.92
CA GLN A 93 2.87 -15.81 -7.35
C GLN A 93 3.66 -16.21 -6.10
N LYS A 94 4.37 -15.26 -5.49
CA LYS A 94 5.27 -15.48 -4.35
C LYS A 94 4.64 -16.35 -3.26
N LEU A 95 3.46 -16.00 -2.76
CA LEU A 95 2.80 -16.79 -1.71
C LEU A 95 2.48 -18.21 -2.17
N ARG A 96 2.05 -18.39 -3.43
CA ARG A 96 1.75 -19.71 -3.98
C ARG A 96 3.01 -20.58 -4.09
N ILE A 97 4.11 -19.99 -4.54
CA ILE A 97 5.41 -20.68 -4.64
C ILE A 97 5.85 -21.10 -3.24
N LEU A 98 5.92 -20.16 -2.30
CA LEU A 98 6.30 -20.46 -0.91
C LEU A 98 5.41 -21.52 -0.26
N THR A 99 4.08 -21.45 -0.48
CA THR A 99 3.15 -22.43 0.07
C THR A 99 3.42 -23.83 -0.48
N ASN A 100 3.70 -23.95 -1.76
CA ASN A 100 3.98 -25.25 -2.36
C ASN A 100 5.34 -25.82 -1.93
N ASP A 101 6.34 -24.97 -1.78
CA ASP A 101 7.72 -25.38 -1.44
C ASP A 101 7.84 -25.79 0.04
N PHE A 102 7.24 -25.01 0.95
CA PHE A 102 7.38 -25.23 2.38
C PHE A 102 6.27 -26.10 2.99
N PHE A 103 5.08 -26.14 2.36
CA PHE A 103 3.91 -26.89 2.87
C PHE A 103 3.31 -27.80 1.78
N PRO A 104 4.11 -28.72 1.18
CA PRO A 104 3.66 -29.54 0.05
C PRO A 104 2.51 -30.48 0.41
N THR A 105 2.43 -30.93 1.66
CA THR A 105 1.45 -31.90 2.17
C THR A 105 0.05 -31.30 2.43
N LEU A 106 -0.09 -29.98 2.49
CA LEU A 106 -1.39 -29.34 2.68
C LEU A 106 -2.32 -29.65 1.50
N SER A 107 -3.60 -29.87 1.79
CA SER A 107 -4.65 -29.95 0.79
C SER A 107 -4.72 -28.65 -0.03
N PHE A 108 -5.28 -28.73 -1.22
CA PHE A 108 -5.44 -27.54 -2.07
C PHE A 108 -6.27 -26.44 -1.37
N GLU A 109 -7.34 -26.84 -0.69
CA GLU A 109 -8.22 -25.92 0.05
C GLU A 109 -7.47 -25.23 1.19
N ASN A 110 -6.71 -25.98 1.98
CA ASN A 110 -5.90 -25.44 3.08
C ASN A 110 -4.81 -24.50 2.56
N LYS A 111 -4.19 -24.81 1.42
CA LYS A 111 -3.22 -23.90 0.77
C LYS A 111 -3.85 -22.55 0.41
N LEU A 112 -5.08 -22.55 -0.13
CA LEU A 112 -5.79 -21.32 -0.45
C LEU A 112 -6.17 -20.53 0.82
N LEU A 113 -6.62 -21.23 1.86
CA LEU A 113 -6.99 -20.61 3.14
C LEU A 113 -5.78 -19.97 3.83
N VAL A 114 -4.65 -20.68 3.89
CA VAL A 114 -3.40 -20.15 4.43
C VAL A 114 -2.93 -18.90 3.67
N GLN A 115 -2.99 -18.90 2.33
CA GLN A 115 -2.63 -17.73 1.52
C GLN A 115 -3.61 -16.57 1.75
N LYS A 116 -4.92 -16.84 1.90
CA LYS A 116 -5.93 -15.83 2.24
C LYS A 116 -5.60 -15.19 3.59
N LEU A 117 -5.35 -15.99 4.62
CA LEU A 117 -4.97 -15.51 5.95
C LEU A 117 -3.72 -14.61 5.92
N VAL A 118 -2.69 -14.99 5.19
CA VAL A 118 -1.49 -14.16 5.04
C VAL A 118 -1.81 -12.82 4.40
N ARG A 119 -2.69 -12.78 3.38
CA ARG A 119 -3.11 -11.51 2.76
C ARG A 119 -3.87 -10.64 3.74
N GLU A 120 -4.84 -11.21 4.48
CA GLU A 120 -5.60 -10.45 5.49
C GLU A 120 -4.70 -9.94 6.62
N ALA A 121 -3.75 -10.77 7.08
CA ALA A 121 -2.75 -10.37 8.08
C ALA A 121 -1.90 -9.17 7.59
N ARG A 122 -1.49 -9.19 6.32
CA ARG A 122 -0.77 -8.05 5.72
C ARG A 122 -1.64 -6.80 5.65
N ILE A 123 -2.90 -6.91 5.19
CA ILE A 123 -3.85 -5.78 5.12
C ILE A 123 -4.10 -5.20 6.51
N ALA A 124 -4.20 -6.03 7.54
CA ALA A 124 -4.33 -5.61 8.93
C ALA A 124 -3.03 -5.05 9.53
N GLY A 125 -1.90 -5.16 8.81
CA GLY A 125 -0.60 -4.71 9.30
C GLY A 125 -0.02 -5.56 10.42
N LEU A 126 -0.34 -6.86 10.45
CA LEU A 126 0.20 -7.80 11.42
C LEU A 126 1.65 -8.14 11.06
N VAL A 127 2.54 -8.02 12.04
CA VAL A 127 3.95 -8.45 11.93
C VAL A 127 4.17 -9.62 12.88
N PRO A 128 4.63 -10.78 12.40
CA PRO A 128 4.90 -11.92 13.27
C PRO A 128 5.95 -11.61 14.34
N SER A 129 5.77 -12.16 15.53
CA SER A 129 6.70 -12.06 16.64
C SER A 129 8.11 -12.54 16.24
N GLY A 130 9.14 -11.82 16.66
CA GLY A 130 10.54 -12.11 16.30
C GLY A 130 11.03 -11.45 15.01
N ILE A 131 10.15 -10.91 14.19
CA ILE A 131 10.53 -10.09 13.03
C ILE A 131 10.91 -8.67 13.50
N THR A 132 12.08 -8.21 13.09
CA THR A 132 12.62 -6.88 13.44
C THR A 132 12.63 -5.94 12.25
N GLY A 133 12.68 -4.62 12.51
CA GLY A 133 12.73 -3.59 11.47
C GLY A 133 11.35 -3.08 11.01
N PHE A 134 10.26 -3.67 11.49
CA PHE A 134 8.88 -3.27 11.19
C PHE A 134 8.08 -3.08 12.47
N LYS A 135 7.16 -2.11 12.46
CA LYS A 135 6.24 -1.88 13.55
C LYS A 135 4.83 -2.26 13.11
N GLY A 136 4.33 -3.39 13.59
CA GLY A 136 2.99 -3.87 13.33
C GLY A 136 1.91 -2.88 13.82
N ILE A 137 0.74 -2.95 13.20
CA ILE A 137 -0.49 -2.26 13.61
C ILE A 137 -1.32 -3.22 14.47
N LEU A 138 -1.42 -4.48 14.02
CA LEU A 138 -2.09 -5.56 14.72
C LEU A 138 -1.04 -6.45 15.40
N GLU A 139 -1.28 -6.82 16.65
CA GLU A 139 -0.39 -7.70 17.42
C GLU A 139 -0.50 -9.16 16.92
N ASP A 140 0.61 -9.90 17.01
CA ASP A 140 0.69 -11.30 16.62
C ASP A 140 0.18 -12.21 17.77
N THR A 141 -1.14 -12.26 17.92
CA THR A 141 -1.85 -13.14 18.88
C THR A 141 -2.78 -14.11 18.17
N SER A 142 -3.08 -15.25 18.79
CA SER A 142 -3.99 -16.24 18.21
C SER A 142 -5.38 -15.64 17.96
N GLU A 143 -5.88 -14.80 18.86
CA GLU A 143 -7.18 -14.13 18.74
C GLU A 143 -7.19 -13.21 17.51
N ASN A 144 -6.13 -12.45 17.28
CA ASN A 144 -6.04 -11.57 16.13
C ASN A 144 -6.01 -12.36 14.82
N TRP A 145 -5.25 -13.46 14.75
CA TRP A 145 -5.26 -14.33 13.57
C TRP A 145 -6.64 -14.93 13.30
N GLN A 146 -7.35 -15.38 14.32
CA GLN A 146 -8.72 -15.90 14.20
C GLN A 146 -9.70 -14.83 13.69
N SER A 147 -9.52 -13.59 14.09
CA SER A 147 -10.39 -12.46 13.71
C SER A 147 -10.24 -12.00 12.26
N LEU A 148 -9.15 -12.41 11.56
CA LEU A 148 -8.88 -12.00 10.18
C LEU A 148 -9.87 -12.57 9.16
N VAL A 149 -10.59 -13.62 9.52
CA VAL A 149 -11.60 -14.24 8.66
C VAL A 149 -12.85 -14.56 9.47
N ASN A 150 -14.00 -14.56 8.82
CA ASN A 150 -15.31 -14.82 9.46
C ASN A 150 -15.61 -16.32 9.65
N GLU A 151 -14.59 -17.15 9.67
CA GLU A 151 -14.70 -18.61 9.75
C GLU A 151 -13.92 -19.11 10.96
N ASN A 152 -14.39 -20.18 11.59
CA ASN A 152 -13.61 -20.82 12.66
C ASN A 152 -12.47 -21.63 12.02
N ILE A 153 -11.23 -21.26 12.33
CA ILE A 153 -10.04 -21.84 11.71
C ILE A 153 -9.32 -22.71 12.72
N GLU A 154 -8.84 -23.87 12.25
CA GLU A 154 -7.99 -24.75 13.02
C GLU A 154 -6.67 -24.06 13.37
N GLU A 155 -6.14 -24.29 14.57
CA GLU A 155 -4.90 -23.68 15.06
C GLU A 155 -3.70 -24.03 14.16
N GLU A 156 -3.69 -25.22 13.56
CA GLU A 156 -2.67 -25.67 12.62
C GLU A 156 -2.61 -24.74 11.39
N ILE A 157 -3.76 -24.35 10.85
CA ILE A 157 -3.86 -23.44 9.68
C ILE A 157 -3.33 -22.04 10.05
N THR A 158 -3.68 -21.56 11.23
CA THR A 158 -3.19 -20.27 11.74
C THR A 158 -1.66 -20.27 11.91
N THR A 159 -1.13 -21.36 12.50
CA THR A 159 0.31 -21.53 12.69
C THR A 159 1.03 -21.59 11.34
N THR A 160 0.50 -22.34 10.38
CA THR A 160 1.05 -22.42 9.00
C THR A 160 1.01 -21.07 8.30
N ALA A 161 -0.06 -20.29 8.46
CA ALA A 161 -0.16 -18.95 7.88
C ALA A 161 0.89 -17.99 8.49
N ARG A 162 1.10 -18.07 9.80
CA ARG A 162 2.16 -17.30 10.49
C ARG A 162 3.54 -17.66 9.94
N GLU A 163 3.86 -18.94 9.79
CA GLU A 163 5.12 -19.41 9.21
C GLU A 163 5.29 -18.95 7.77
N LEU A 164 4.24 -19.05 6.95
CA LEU A 164 4.27 -18.57 5.55
C LEU A 164 4.54 -17.06 5.48
N LEU A 165 3.95 -16.27 6.37
CA LEU A 165 4.22 -14.82 6.44
C LEU A 165 5.67 -14.56 6.82
N ILE A 166 6.24 -15.29 7.78
CA ILE A 166 7.66 -15.19 8.17
C ILE A 166 8.54 -15.50 6.96
N LYS A 167 8.32 -16.63 6.26
CA LYS A 167 9.07 -16.99 5.05
C LYS A 167 8.99 -15.93 3.97
N SER A 168 7.81 -15.34 3.79
CA SER A 168 7.63 -14.27 2.82
C SER A 168 8.41 -13.01 3.18
N ILE A 169 8.47 -12.63 4.46
CA ILE A 169 9.26 -11.48 4.93
C ILE A 169 10.77 -11.77 4.76
N GLU A 170 11.23 -12.95 5.17
CA GLU A 170 12.63 -13.37 5.02
C GLU A 170 13.10 -13.34 3.56
N MET A 171 12.27 -13.84 2.63
CA MET A 171 12.55 -13.80 1.19
C MET A 171 12.69 -12.36 0.68
N ALA A 172 11.81 -11.45 1.12
CA ALA A 172 11.93 -10.04 0.76
C ALA A 172 13.21 -9.39 1.29
N GLN A 173 13.58 -9.71 2.54
CA GLN A 173 14.77 -9.16 3.19
C GLN A 173 16.09 -9.67 2.60
N ARG A 174 16.15 -10.98 2.30
CA ARG A 174 17.39 -11.63 1.87
C ARG A 174 17.58 -11.66 0.36
N GLU A 175 16.51 -11.85 -0.40
CA GLU A 175 16.55 -12.11 -1.84
C GLU A 175 16.00 -10.96 -2.68
N ALA A 176 15.56 -9.86 -2.04
CA ALA A 176 14.94 -8.73 -2.71
C ALA A 176 13.68 -9.13 -3.52
N GLN A 177 13.02 -10.24 -3.17
CA GLN A 177 11.86 -10.76 -3.88
C GLN A 177 10.58 -10.47 -3.11
N ILE A 178 9.69 -9.70 -3.73
CA ILE A 178 8.42 -9.23 -3.15
C ILE A 178 7.25 -9.55 -4.09
N ASP A 179 6.02 -9.47 -3.57
CA ASP A 179 4.81 -9.42 -4.38
C ASP A 179 4.16 -8.02 -4.36
N PHE A 180 2.96 -7.88 -4.93
CA PHE A 180 2.26 -6.59 -4.95
C PHE A 180 1.79 -6.13 -3.57
N ASP A 181 1.37 -7.06 -2.72
CA ASP A 181 0.90 -6.75 -1.37
C ASP A 181 2.08 -6.33 -0.48
N ASP A 182 3.25 -6.92 -0.67
CA ASP A 182 4.49 -6.55 0.00
C ASP A 182 4.88 -5.08 -0.21
N GLN A 183 4.60 -4.53 -1.39
CA GLN A 183 4.90 -3.12 -1.70
C GLN A 183 4.20 -2.18 -0.72
N ILE A 184 2.95 -2.45 -0.39
CA ILE A 184 2.18 -1.67 0.58
C ILE A 184 2.55 -2.08 2.01
N TYR A 185 2.63 -3.38 2.28
CA TYR A 185 2.90 -3.93 3.60
C TYR A 185 4.20 -3.38 4.19
N PHE A 186 5.33 -3.55 3.52
CA PHE A 186 6.61 -3.05 4.03
C PHE A 186 6.65 -1.53 4.09
N SER A 187 6.15 -0.83 3.05
CA SER A 187 6.17 0.63 3.04
C SER A 187 5.32 1.25 4.15
N ALA A 188 4.22 0.61 4.55
CA ALA A 188 3.37 1.07 5.64
C ALA A 188 3.97 0.77 7.02
N LEU A 189 4.76 -0.29 7.18
CA LEU A 189 5.24 -0.77 8.48
C LEU A 189 6.70 -0.39 8.78
N CYS A 190 7.52 -0.11 7.76
CA CYS A 190 8.85 0.47 7.98
C CYS A 190 8.73 1.95 8.37
N GLY A 191 9.71 2.46 9.12
CA GLY A 191 9.73 3.84 9.65
C GLY A 191 9.54 4.93 8.59
N ASN A 192 9.62 6.19 8.99
CA ASN A 192 9.36 7.39 8.16
C ASN A 192 10.33 7.50 6.98
N LEU A 193 9.93 7.00 5.82
CA LEU A 193 10.72 7.06 4.58
C LEU A 193 10.08 7.93 3.48
N ILE A 194 8.92 8.52 3.74
CA ILE A 194 8.25 9.48 2.83
C ILE A 194 8.47 10.89 3.37
N THR A 195 9.69 11.39 3.29
CA THR A 195 9.99 12.79 3.68
C THR A 195 10.15 13.70 2.47
N ASP A 196 9.92 13.16 1.28
CA ASP A 196 10.28 13.86 0.04
C ASP A 196 9.20 14.82 -0.48
N TYR A 197 7.98 14.83 0.09
CA TYR A 197 6.87 15.64 -0.41
C TYR A 197 6.28 16.55 0.66
N GLU A 198 5.97 17.77 0.24
CA GLU A 198 5.30 18.79 1.08
C GLU A 198 3.76 18.64 1.02
N LEU A 199 3.28 18.04 -0.07
CA LEU A 199 1.87 17.81 -0.31
C LEU A 199 1.65 16.43 -0.92
N VAL A 200 0.63 15.72 -0.43
CA VAL A 200 0.16 14.47 -1.04
C VAL A 200 -1.31 14.63 -1.41
N VAL A 201 -1.64 14.42 -2.67
CA VAL A 201 -3.01 14.43 -3.18
C VAL A 201 -3.37 13.03 -3.64
N VAL A 202 -4.47 12.49 -3.13
CA VAL A 202 -4.93 11.13 -3.45
C VAL A 202 -6.27 11.22 -4.17
N ASP A 203 -6.32 10.70 -5.39
CA ASP A 203 -7.57 10.52 -6.13
C ASP A 203 -8.23 9.20 -5.70
N GLU A 204 -9.57 9.19 -5.60
CA GLU A 204 -10.39 8.07 -5.14
C GLU A 204 -9.97 7.52 -3.75
N ALA A 205 -9.72 8.43 -2.81
CA ALA A 205 -9.25 8.08 -1.45
C ALA A 205 -10.19 7.14 -0.66
N GLN A 206 -11.47 7.03 -1.06
CA GLN A 206 -12.43 6.09 -0.45
C GLN A 206 -12.11 4.62 -0.74
N ASP A 207 -11.30 4.33 -1.77
CA ASP A 207 -10.93 2.97 -2.15
C ASP A 207 -9.68 2.46 -1.40
N LEU A 208 -9.08 3.32 -0.57
CA LEU A 208 -7.90 2.96 0.22
C LEU A 208 -8.26 2.05 1.39
N ASN A 209 -7.50 0.97 1.52
CA ASN A 209 -7.55 0.15 2.73
C ASN A 209 -6.80 0.82 3.91
N PRO A 210 -6.99 0.36 5.16
CA PRO A 210 -6.35 0.93 6.34
C PRO A 210 -4.82 0.99 6.25
N LEU A 211 -4.19 -0.02 5.65
CA LEU A 211 -2.74 -0.09 5.52
C LEU A 211 -2.21 0.96 4.52
N GLN A 212 -2.93 1.19 3.42
CA GLN A 212 -2.62 2.24 2.45
C GLN A 212 -2.76 3.64 3.09
N HIS A 213 -3.81 3.85 3.89
CA HIS A 213 -3.92 5.07 4.70
C HIS A 213 -2.72 5.26 5.62
N LYS A 214 -2.31 4.21 6.33
CA LYS A 214 -1.13 4.24 7.22
C LYS A 214 0.14 4.60 6.48
N MET A 215 0.33 4.08 5.27
CA MET A 215 1.47 4.40 4.41
C MET A 215 1.53 5.89 4.06
N LEU A 216 0.39 6.53 3.81
CA LEU A 216 0.32 7.94 3.39
C LEU A 216 0.38 8.94 4.57
N GLN A 217 0.21 8.48 5.81
CA GLN A 217 0.27 9.32 7.03
C GLN A 217 1.70 9.52 7.57
N LYS A 218 2.69 8.98 6.89
CA LYS A 218 4.10 9.06 7.24
C LYS A 218 4.81 10.20 6.52
#